data_fcc3dc68d47a79b71f44584873351f27
#
_entry.id   fcc3dc68d47a79b71f44584873351f27
#
_cell.length_a   1.000
_cell.length_b   1.000
_cell.length_c   1.000
_cell.angle_alpha   90.00
_cell.angle_beta   90.00
_cell.angle_gamma   90.00
#
_symmetry.space_group_name_H-M   'P 1'
#
loop_
_entity.id
_entity.type
_entity.pdbx_description
1 polymer ?
#
loop_
_entity_poly.entity_id
_entity_poly.type
_entity_poly.pdbx_seq_one_letter_code
_entity_poly.pdbx_strand_id
1 'polypeptide(L)'
;MIKTKQELKQRNIKPIKHRGQNFLISQEIIKKIIDSAQIKAGEVVLEIGPGTGNLTEALLKAGAEVVAVEKDENLFQLLKLKSQNPNLKIIEGDILKFDETQIKPPYRVLANIPYYLTGALIQKFLLSPNRPSQMILMTQKEVGERITARPPRANYLSSLVQ
;
A
#
# COMPACT_ATOMS: atom_id res chain seq x y z
N MET A 1 -1.43 14.71 -8.90
CA MET A 1 -1.29 14.16 -7.54
C MET A 1 -0.78 15.23 -6.57
N ILE A 2 -0.92 15.03 -5.26
CA ILE A 2 -0.50 16.00 -4.24
C ILE A 2 0.98 15.79 -3.97
N LYS A 3 1.82 16.79 -4.30
CA LYS A 3 3.28 16.66 -4.22
C LYS A 3 3.88 17.34 -2.98
N THR A 4 3.12 18.21 -2.29
CA THR A 4 3.65 18.98 -1.18
C THR A 4 2.71 19.05 0.02
N LYS A 5 3.27 19.31 1.21
CA LYS A 5 2.48 19.60 2.42
C LYS A 5 1.59 20.83 2.26
N GLN A 6 2.01 21.79 1.43
CA GLN A 6 1.27 23.01 1.16
C GLN A 6 -0.01 22.72 0.36
N GLU A 7 0.07 21.87 -0.64
CA GLU A 7 -1.09 21.42 -1.42
C GLU A 7 -2.10 20.65 -0.56
N LEU A 8 -1.64 19.85 0.41
CA LEU A 8 -2.51 19.22 1.40
C LEU A 8 -3.32 20.24 2.19
N LYS A 9 -2.63 21.31 2.69
CA LYS A 9 -3.28 22.40 3.42
C LYS A 9 -4.30 23.15 2.56
N GLN A 10 -3.93 23.52 1.33
CA GLN A 10 -4.80 24.23 0.39
C GLN A 10 -6.10 23.45 0.08
N ARG A 11 -6.01 22.15 0.09
CA ARG A 11 -7.17 21.25 -0.16
C ARG A 11 -7.90 20.83 1.12
N ASN A 12 -7.51 21.39 2.26
CA ASN A 12 -8.05 21.06 3.59
C ASN A 12 -7.95 19.54 3.93
N ILE A 13 -6.99 18.83 3.33
CA ILE A 13 -6.73 17.41 3.59
C ILE A 13 -5.78 17.33 4.78
N LYS A 14 -6.30 16.91 5.92
CA LYS A 14 -5.52 16.72 7.15
C LYS A 14 -5.33 15.22 7.40
N PRO A 15 -4.07 14.77 7.60
CA PRO A 15 -3.85 13.39 8.05
C PRO A 15 -4.55 13.13 9.37
N ILE A 16 -5.31 12.08 9.44
CA ILE A 16 -5.99 11.66 10.67
C ILE A 16 -4.96 10.90 11.52
N LYS A 17 -4.33 11.61 12.46
CA LYS A 17 -3.20 11.07 13.26
C LYS A 17 -3.54 9.77 14.00
N HIS A 18 -4.72 9.68 14.59
CA HIS A 18 -5.14 8.47 15.31
C HIS A 18 -5.39 7.26 14.38
N ARG A 19 -5.50 7.48 13.06
CA ARG A 19 -5.54 6.43 12.04
C ARG A 19 -4.14 6.11 11.47
N GLY A 20 -3.08 6.69 12.02
CA GLY A 20 -1.72 6.48 11.55
C GLY A 20 -1.47 6.95 10.11
N GLN A 21 -2.28 7.87 9.58
CA GLN A 21 -2.15 8.36 8.22
C GLN A 21 -0.88 9.21 8.07
N ASN A 22 0.09 8.68 7.33
CA ASN A 22 1.29 9.40 6.91
C ASN A 22 1.33 9.41 5.38
N PHE A 23 0.95 10.53 4.78
CA PHE A 23 0.95 10.63 3.32
C PHE A 23 2.36 10.57 2.76
N LEU A 24 2.59 9.64 1.86
CA LEU A 24 3.84 9.49 1.14
C LEU A 24 3.94 10.57 0.05
N ILE A 25 4.76 11.61 0.30
CA ILE A 25 4.98 12.73 -0.61
C ILE A 25 6.42 12.83 -1.11
N SER A 26 7.35 12.10 -0.51
CA SER A 26 8.76 12.08 -0.92
C SER A 26 8.92 11.29 -2.21
N GLN A 27 9.31 11.97 -3.28
CA GLN A 27 9.56 11.34 -4.58
C GLN A 27 10.74 10.37 -4.53
N GLU A 28 11.73 10.65 -3.69
CA GLU A 28 12.89 9.76 -3.49
C GLU A 28 12.45 8.42 -2.87
N ILE A 29 11.57 8.46 -1.85
CA ILE A 29 11.06 7.24 -1.22
C ILE A 29 10.16 6.47 -2.18
N ILE A 30 9.28 7.17 -2.92
CA ILE A 30 8.44 6.55 -3.94
C ILE A 30 9.31 5.84 -4.97
N LYS A 31 10.36 6.51 -5.47
CA LYS A 31 11.30 5.92 -6.40
C LYS A 31 11.95 4.66 -5.82
N LYS A 32 12.43 4.70 -4.59
CA LYS A 32 13.01 3.52 -3.92
C LYS A 32 12.03 2.34 -3.83
N ILE A 33 10.74 2.62 -3.54
CA ILE A 33 9.69 1.59 -3.51
C ILE A 33 9.53 0.96 -4.90
N ILE A 34 9.41 1.77 -5.95
CA ILE A 34 9.24 1.30 -7.33
C ILE A 34 10.46 0.52 -7.81
N ASP A 35 11.68 1.04 -7.54
CA ASP A 35 12.94 0.36 -7.90
C ASP A 35 13.05 -1.01 -7.19
N SER A 36 12.69 -1.07 -5.90
CA SER A 36 12.68 -2.32 -5.14
C SER A 36 11.61 -3.30 -5.62
N ALA A 37 10.50 -2.78 -6.09
CA ALA A 37 9.41 -3.58 -6.61
C ALA A 37 9.74 -4.19 -7.98
N GLN A 38 10.58 -3.54 -8.80
CA GLN A 38 10.92 -3.99 -10.16
C GLN A 38 9.66 -4.35 -10.98
N ILE A 39 8.66 -3.47 -10.94
CA ILE A 39 7.37 -3.66 -11.61
C ILE A 39 7.57 -3.79 -13.12
N LYS A 40 6.96 -4.80 -13.70
CA LYS A 40 6.88 -4.97 -15.16
C LYS A 40 5.53 -4.50 -15.68
N ALA A 41 5.51 -4.03 -16.91
CA ALA A 41 4.26 -3.62 -17.54
C ALA A 41 3.22 -4.77 -17.56
N GLY A 42 1.97 -4.46 -17.22
CA GLY A 42 0.87 -5.41 -17.12
C GLY A 42 0.84 -6.24 -15.83
N GLU A 43 1.79 -6.05 -14.90
CA GLU A 43 1.70 -6.72 -13.60
C GLU A 43 0.57 -6.13 -12.74
N VAL A 44 -0.18 -7.01 -12.07
CA VAL A 44 -1.25 -6.61 -11.16
C VAL A 44 -0.66 -6.26 -9.79
N VAL A 45 -1.00 -5.06 -9.31
CA VAL A 45 -0.57 -4.55 -8.00
C VAL A 45 -1.79 -4.20 -7.16
N LEU A 46 -1.90 -4.81 -6.00
CA LEU A 46 -2.81 -4.38 -4.94
C LEU A 46 -2.12 -3.30 -4.10
N GLU A 47 -2.58 -2.08 -4.21
CA GLU A 47 -2.14 -0.96 -3.37
C GLU A 47 -3.08 -0.81 -2.17
N ILE A 48 -2.51 -0.83 -0.97
CA ILE A 48 -3.27 -0.67 0.28
C ILE A 48 -3.11 0.75 0.81
N GLY A 49 -4.23 1.46 0.96
CA GLY A 49 -4.25 2.82 1.46
C GLY A 49 -3.51 3.81 0.54
N PRO A 50 -3.95 3.98 -0.72
CA PRO A 50 -3.31 4.87 -1.68
C PRO A 50 -3.23 6.32 -1.20
N GLY A 51 -4.10 6.72 -0.29
CA GLY A 51 -4.10 8.04 0.31
C GLY A 51 -4.26 9.16 -0.73
N THR A 52 -3.22 9.95 -0.94
CA THR A 52 -3.23 11.02 -1.94
C THR A 52 -2.91 10.56 -3.36
N GLY A 53 -2.61 9.28 -3.55
CA GLY A 53 -2.38 8.62 -4.84
C GLY A 53 -0.99 8.81 -5.43
N ASN A 54 -0.01 9.24 -4.64
CA ASN A 54 1.34 9.47 -5.16
C ASN A 54 2.06 8.17 -5.55
N LEU A 55 1.90 7.12 -4.75
CA LEU A 55 2.42 5.78 -5.08
C LEU A 55 1.61 5.17 -6.23
N THR A 56 0.27 5.32 -6.22
CA THR A 56 -0.61 4.91 -7.32
C THR A 56 -0.13 5.44 -8.66
N GLU A 57 0.17 6.77 -8.73
CA GLU A 57 0.66 7.39 -9.96
C GLU A 57 1.99 6.79 -10.43
N ALA A 58 2.90 6.53 -9.49
CA ALA A 58 4.19 5.94 -9.80
C ALA A 58 4.06 4.49 -10.30
N LEU A 59 3.16 3.69 -9.72
CA LEU A 59 2.83 2.34 -10.16
C LEU A 59 2.26 2.33 -11.58
N LEU A 60 1.29 3.21 -11.85
CA LEU A 60 0.71 3.36 -13.18
C LEU A 60 1.75 3.80 -14.23
N LYS A 61 2.67 4.70 -13.88
CA LYS A 61 3.79 5.11 -14.74
C LYS A 61 4.78 3.98 -15.00
N ALA A 62 4.94 3.07 -14.05
CA ALA A 62 5.74 1.85 -14.22
C ALA A 62 5.03 0.78 -15.08
N GLY A 63 3.78 1.03 -15.51
CA GLY A 63 2.99 0.14 -16.35
C GLY A 63 2.16 -0.89 -15.60
N ALA A 64 2.01 -0.78 -14.29
CA ALA A 64 1.18 -1.70 -13.50
C ALA A 64 -0.31 -1.56 -13.79
N GLU A 65 -1.05 -2.65 -13.63
CA GLU A 65 -2.49 -2.64 -13.41
C GLU A 65 -2.74 -2.54 -11.90
N VAL A 66 -3.32 -1.43 -11.43
CA VAL A 66 -3.44 -1.12 -10.01
C VAL A 66 -4.86 -1.36 -9.51
N VAL A 67 -4.99 -2.18 -8.48
CA VAL A 67 -6.19 -2.29 -7.65
C VAL A 67 -5.90 -1.60 -6.33
N ALA A 68 -6.50 -0.44 -6.08
CA ALA A 68 -6.25 0.36 -4.88
C ALA A 68 -7.43 0.26 -3.91
N VAL A 69 -7.18 -0.13 -2.66
CA VAL A 69 -8.20 -0.24 -1.61
C VAL A 69 -8.01 0.89 -0.60
N GLU A 70 -8.97 1.82 -0.52
CA GLU A 70 -8.94 2.97 0.38
C GLU A 70 -10.12 2.93 1.36
N LYS A 71 -9.81 3.10 2.64
CA LYS A 71 -10.81 3.08 3.72
C LYS A 71 -11.42 4.45 3.99
N ASP A 72 -10.70 5.52 3.70
CA ASP A 72 -11.16 6.89 3.91
C ASP A 72 -11.98 7.36 2.71
N GLU A 73 -13.28 7.59 2.95
CA GLU A 73 -14.24 8.00 1.91
C GLU A 73 -13.79 9.28 1.17
N ASN A 74 -13.25 10.28 1.88
CA ASN A 74 -12.82 11.53 1.26
C ASN A 74 -11.62 11.31 0.32
N LEU A 75 -10.69 10.45 0.72
CA LEU A 75 -9.52 10.10 -0.11
C LEU A 75 -9.94 9.22 -1.28
N PHE A 76 -10.86 8.28 -1.08
CA PHE A 76 -11.45 7.49 -2.15
C PHE A 76 -12.11 8.39 -3.21
N GLN A 77 -12.98 9.31 -2.82
CA GLN A 77 -13.64 10.24 -3.74
C GLN A 77 -12.61 11.14 -4.45
N LEU A 78 -11.59 11.62 -3.73
CA LEU A 78 -10.51 12.41 -4.31
C LEU A 78 -9.78 11.65 -5.42
N LEU A 79 -9.44 10.39 -5.19
CA LEU A 79 -8.75 9.55 -6.17
C LEU A 79 -9.63 9.26 -7.38
N LYS A 80 -10.90 8.93 -7.15
CA LYS A 80 -11.89 8.65 -8.20
C LYS A 80 -12.07 9.83 -9.14
N LEU A 81 -12.12 11.05 -8.59
CA LEU A 81 -12.24 12.28 -9.39
C LEU A 81 -10.98 12.60 -10.20
N LYS A 82 -9.80 12.19 -9.71
CA LYS A 82 -8.52 12.56 -10.30
C LYS A 82 -7.98 11.57 -11.32
N SER A 83 -8.42 10.34 -11.29
CA SER A 83 -7.87 9.31 -12.14
C SER A 83 -8.92 8.71 -13.06
N GLN A 84 -8.68 8.89 -14.37
CA GLN A 84 -9.42 8.23 -15.44
C GLN A 84 -8.55 7.17 -16.14
N ASN A 85 -7.48 6.72 -15.45
CA ASN A 85 -6.57 5.74 -16.04
C ASN A 85 -7.27 4.37 -16.10
N PRO A 86 -7.37 3.73 -17.28
CA PRO A 86 -8.03 2.43 -17.43
C PRO A 86 -7.36 1.31 -16.63
N ASN A 87 -6.08 1.45 -16.30
CA ASN A 87 -5.33 0.48 -15.52
C ASN A 87 -5.46 0.72 -14.00
N LEU A 88 -6.39 1.57 -13.55
CA LEU A 88 -6.65 1.82 -12.14
C LEU A 88 -8.08 1.46 -11.77
N LYS A 89 -8.22 0.49 -10.87
CA LYS A 89 -9.46 0.18 -10.17
C LYS A 89 -9.34 0.65 -8.72
N ILE A 90 -10.23 1.54 -8.29
CA ILE A 90 -10.26 2.02 -6.90
C ILE A 90 -11.47 1.40 -6.21
N ILE A 91 -11.26 0.86 -5.01
CA ILE A 91 -12.27 0.20 -4.19
C ILE A 91 -12.32 0.90 -2.84
N GLU A 92 -13.50 1.34 -2.44
CA GLU A 92 -13.75 1.82 -1.09
C GLU A 92 -13.91 0.64 -0.14
N GLY A 93 -13.11 0.60 0.93
CA GLY A 93 -13.24 -0.47 1.89
C GLY A 93 -12.07 -0.64 2.84
N ASP A 94 -12.29 -1.51 3.83
CA ASP A 94 -11.26 -1.92 4.79
C ASP A 94 -10.51 -3.12 4.23
N ILE A 95 -9.20 -2.98 4.05
CA ILE A 95 -8.34 -4.04 3.50
C ILE A 95 -8.40 -5.33 4.31
N LEU A 96 -8.60 -5.26 5.64
CA LEU A 96 -8.73 -6.47 6.45
C LEU A 96 -10.02 -7.26 6.17
N LYS A 97 -11.04 -6.60 5.60
CA LYS A 97 -12.31 -7.21 5.18
C LYS A 97 -12.38 -7.45 3.67
N PHE A 98 -11.42 -6.93 2.94
CA PHE A 98 -11.36 -7.10 1.49
C PHE A 98 -11.13 -8.56 1.13
N ASP A 99 -11.88 -9.05 0.16
CA ASP A 99 -11.71 -10.39 -0.41
C ASP A 99 -10.68 -10.34 -1.53
N GLU A 100 -9.46 -10.77 -1.23
CA GLU A 100 -8.35 -10.79 -2.18
C GLU A 100 -8.49 -11.88 -3.25
N THR A 101 -9.42 -12.80 -3.12
CA THR A 101 -9.70 -13.80 -4.17
C THR A 101 -10.23 -13.16 -5.45
N GLN A 102 -10.75 -11.93 -5.36
CA GLN A 102 -11.16 -11.13 -6.51
C GLN A 102 -9.99 -10.62 -7.38
N ILE A 103 -8.76 -10.72 -6.88
CA ILE A 103 -7.57 -10.28 -7.62
C ILE A 103 -7.02 -11.44 -8.41
N LYS A 104 -6.83 -11.23 -9.72
CA LYS A 104 -6.25 -12.23 -10.60
C LYS A 104 -4.78 -12.50 -10.24
N PRO A 105 -4.39 -13.73 -9.89
CA PRO A 105 -2.99 -14.06 -9.65
C PRO A 105 -2.21 -14.20 -10.98
N PRO A 106 -0.88 -14.01 -10.97
CA PRO A 106 -0.09 -13.52 -9.85
C PRO A 106 -0.28 -12.01 -9.64
N TYR A 107 -0.25 -11.56 -8.38
CA TYR A 107 -0.26 -10.15 -8.04
C TYR A 107 0.75 -9.84 -6.94
N ARG A 108 1.05 -8.56 -6.76
CA ARG A 108 1.92 -8.06 -5.70
C ARG A 108 1.16 -7.11 -4.78
N VAL A 109 1.59 -7.00 -3.53
CA VAL A 109 1.04 -6.04 -2.57
C VAL A 109 2.06 -4.95 -2.33
N LEU A 110 1.65 -3.70 -2.54
CA LEU A 110 2.45 -2.53 -2.18
C LEU A 110 1.65 -1.63 -1.23
N ALA A 111 2.30 -1.17 -0.15
CA ALA A 111 1.61 -0.35 0.82
C ALA A 111 2.55 0.55 1.63
N ASN A 112 2.07 1.78 1.88
CA ASN A 112 2.54 2.64 2.95
C ASN A 112 1.52 2.55 4.10
N ILE A 113 1.70 1.56 4.98
CA ILE A 113 0.67 1.17 5.95
C ILE A 113 0.78 1.89 7.29
N PRO A 114 -0.37 2.17 7.94
CA PRO A 114 -0.41 2.52 9.33
C PRO A 114 0.19 1.39 10.19
N TYR A 115 0.99 1.75 11.17
CA TYR A 115 1.83 0.83 11.96
C TYR A 115 1.05 -0.31 12.63
N TYR A 116 -0.16 0.00 13.13
CA TYR A 116 -1.00 -0.97 13.82
C TYR A 116 -1.58 -2.06 12.92
N LEU A 117 -1.57 -1.85 11.59
CA LEU A 117 -2.10 -2.81 10.63
C LEU A 117 -1.07 -3.82 10.12
N THR A 118 0.23 -3.55 10.28
CA THR A 118 1.29 -4.34 9.64
C THR A 118 1.19 -5.83 9.94
N GLY A 119 1.04 -6.19 11.22
CA GLY A 119 0.94 -7.59 11.63
C GLY A 119 -0.28 -8.30 11.05
N ALA A 120 -1.44 -7.65 11.14
CA ALA A 120 -2.70 -8.21 10.62
C ALA A 120 -2.67 -8.38 9.10
N LEU A 121 -2.07 -7.43 8.37
CA LEU A 121 -1.91 -7.51 6.92
C LEU A 121 -0.99 -8.65 6.49
N ILE A 122 0.18 -8.78 7.12
CA ILE A 122 1.11 -9.87 6.85
C ILE A 122 0.40 -11.21 7.06
N GLN A 123 -0.26 -11.37 8.22
CA GLN A 123 -0.98 -12.59 8.53
C GLN A 123 -2.09 -12.88 7.52
N LYS A 124 -2.91 -11.87 7.18
CA LYS A 124 -3.98 -12.01 6.19
C LYS A 124 -3.46 -12.53 4.86
N PHE A 125 -2.44 -11.89 4.28
CA PHE A 125 -1.95 -12.24 2.95
C PHE A 125 -1.11 -13.51 2.93
N LEU A 126 -0.34 -13.82 3.97
CA LEU A 126 0.45 -15.05 4.02
C LEU A 126 -0.43 -16.29 4.25
N LEU A 127 -1.58 -16.15 4.93
CA LEU A 127 -2.52 -17.24 5.17
C LEU A 127 -3.63 -17.35 4.12
N SER A 128 -3.70 -16.40 3.20
CA SER A 128 -4.69 -16.41 2.11
C SER A 128 -4.48 -17.58 1.15
N PRO A 129 -5.55 -18.17 0.63
CA PRO A 129 -5.46 -19.12 -0.49
C PRO A 129 -4.98 -18.42 -1.79
N ASN A 130 -5.23 -17.10 -1.93
CA ASN A 130 -4.73 -16.29 -3.04
C ASN A 130 -3.59 -15.39 -2.55
N ARG A 131 -2.42 -16.01 -2.32
CA ARG A 131 -1.24 -15.29 -1.81
C ARG A 131 -0.64 -14.38 -2.87
N PRO A 132 -0.22 -13.15 -2.50
CA PRO A 132 0.58 -12.33 -3.41
C PRO A 132 1.94 -12.98 -3.67
N SER A 133 2.47 -12.78 -4.87
CA SER A 133 3.83 -13.23 -5.23
C SER A 133 4.93 -12.46 -4.48
N GLN A 134 4.62 -11.23 -4.05
CA GLN A 134 5.52 -10.38 -3.29
C GLN A 134 4.73 -9.34 -2.49
N MET A 135 5.25 -8.98 -1.31
CA MET A 135 4.74 -7.86 -0.51
C MET A 135 5.86 -6.84 -0.28
N ILE A 136 5.62 -5.58 -0.60
CA ILE A 136 6.53 -4.46 -0.34
C ILE A 136 5.81 -3.47 0.56
N LEU A 137 6.22 -3.42 1.81
CA LEU A 137 5.54 -2.69 2.85
C LEU A 137 6.47 -1.63 3.43
N MET A 138 6.08 -0.36 3.36
CA MET A 138 6.75 0.69 4.11
C MET A 138 6.23 0.69 5.54
N THR A 139 7.10 0.41 6.49
CA THR A 139 6.79 0.33 7.92
C THR A 139 7.71 1.21 8.75
N GLN A 140 7.44 1.35 10.04
CA GLN A 140 8.44 1.90 10.96
C GLN A 140 9.62 0.95 11.08
N LYS A 141 10.82 1.51 11.38
CA LYS A 141 12.06 0.76 11.52
C LYS A 141 11.93 -0.37 12.55
N GLU A 142 11.38 -0.07 13.71
CA GLU A 142 11.20 -1.01 14.81
C GLU A 142 10.26 -2.17 14.44
N VAL A 143 9.23 -1.86 13.67
CA VAL A 143 8.29 -2.88 13.14
C VAL A 143 8.99 -3.75 12.12
N GLY A 144 9.76 -3.17 11.21
CA GLY A 144 10.57 -3.89 10.22
C GLY A 144 11.58 -4.82 10.88
N GLU A 145 12.35 -4.32 11.86
CA GLU A 145 13.33 -5.12 12.63
C GLU A 145 12.66 -6.31 13.35
N ARG A 146 11.46 -6.07 13.91
CA ARG A 146 10.70 -7.13 14.59
C ARG A 146 10.18 -8.20 13.64
N ILE A 147 9.77 -7.84 12.44
CA ILE A 147 9.25 -8.77 11.42
C ILE A 147 10.39 -9.60 10.82
N THR A 148 11.58 -9.03 10.68
CA THR A 148 12.75 -9.70 10.11
C THR A 148 13.67 -10.33 11.16
N ALA A 149 13.27 -10.33 12.44
CA ALA A 149 14.06 -10.86 13.53
C ALA A 149 14.34 -12.35 13.36
N ARG A 150 15.62 -12.77 13.65
CA ARG A 150 16.05 -14.17 13.65
C ARG A 150 16.27 -14.65 15.10
N PRO A 151 16.34 -15.96 15.35
CA PRO A 151 16.69 -16.46 16.67
C PRO A 151 17.98 -15.79 17.22
N PRO A 152 18.05 -15.49 18.52
CA PRO A 152 17.06 -15.80 19.56
C PRO A 152 15.92 -14.78 19.69
N ARG A 153 15.84 -13.75 18.86
CA ARG A 153 14.84 -12.67 18.91
C ARG A 153 13.61 -12.92 18.02
N ALA A 154 13.53 -14.10 17.41
CA ALA A 154 12.40 -14.46 16.57
C ALA A 154 11.06 -14.40 17.34
N ASN A 155 10.00 -14.04 16.64
CA ASN A 155 8.64 -13.99 17.15
C ASN A 155 7.68 -14.59 16.10
N TYR A 156 6.40 -14.70 16.45
CA TYR A 156 5.40 -15.31 15.55
C TYR A 156 5.39 -14.69 14.15
N LEU A 157 5.40 -13.35 14.03
CA LEU A 157 5.41 -12.69 12.72
C LEU A 157 6.70 -12.96 11.95
N SER A 158 7.86 -12.91 12.60
CA SER A 158 9.12 -13.19 11.93
C SER A 158 9.23 -14.64 11.46
N SER A 159 8.61 -15.58 12.17
CA SER A 159 8.54 -16.98 11.76
C SER A 159 7.59 -17.21 10.58
N LEU A 160 6.57 -16.35 10.39
CA LEU A 160 5.69 -16.41 9.22
C LEU A 160 6.34 -15.87 7.94
N VAL A 161 7.32 -14.97 8.07
CA VAL A 161 7.92 -14.24 6.91
C VAL A 161 9.21 -14.93 6.44
N GLN A 162 9.80 -15.82 7.22
CA GLN A 162 11.02 -16.60 6.90
C GLN A 162 10.69 -17.95 6.30
#